data_196f8aebde7e7a86bccf606c08cd0ce5
#
_entry.id   196f8aebde7e7a86bccf606c08cd0ce5
#
_cell.length_a   1.000
_cell.length_b   1.000
_cell.length_c   1.000
_cell.angle_alpha   90.00
_cell.angle_beta   90.00
_cell.angle_gamma   90.00
#
_symmetry.space_group_name_H-M   'P 1'
#
loop_
_entity.id
_entity.type
_entity.pdbx_description
1 polymer ?
#
loop_
_entity_poly.entity_id
_entity_poly.type
_entity_poly.pdbx_seq_one_letter_code
_entity_poly.pdbx_strand_id
1 'polypeptide(L)'
;MSSLYETLSKVKSEEDVKYAYIKALGLKAYSKGLIDIQTDEIWFEAKDSGKNSSYAMFTQLLHYVQVALNKGEKVPPLLAVIDTEKAALMKSADVLPFLAKKTVKWGKSASQYTQEALDEISAYIGTYFVSCKMSILGPVRKTLSQPV
;
A
#
# COMPACT_ATOMS: atom_id res chain seq x y z
N MET A 1 10.04 -12.03 -20.93
CA MET A 1 9.28 -11.80 -19.68
C MET A 1 8.88 -10.34 -19.56
N SER A 2 7.60 -10.09 -19.32
CA SER A 2 7.13 -8.71 -19.13
C SER A 2 7.64 -8.14 -17.82
N SER A 3 8.03 -6.88 -17.84
CA SER A 3 8.32 -6.15 -16.61
C SER A 3 7.04 -5.94 -15.83
N LEU A 4 7.15 -5.63 -14.54
CA LEU A 4 6.00 -5.29 -13.73
C LEU A 4 5.27 -4.08 -14.32
N TYR A 5 6.00 -3.08 -14.79
CA TYR A 5 5.42 -1.91 -15.44
C TYR A 5 4.57 -2.30 -16.66
N GLU A 6 5.09 -3.18 -17.53
CA GLU A 6 4.36 -3.64 -18.70
C GLU A 6 3.10 -4.42 -18.32
N THR A 7 3.21 -5.28 -17.31
CA THR A 7 2.07 -6.04 -16.79
C THR A 7 0.99 -5.09 -16.27
N LEU A 8 1.40 -4.10 -15.45
CA LEU A 8 0.46 -3.14 -14.86
C LEU A 8 -0.22 -2.27 -15.89
N SER A 9 0.43 -2.00 -17.02
CA SER A 9 -0.17 -1.20 -18.10
C SER A 9 -1.35 -1.91 -18.77
N LYS A 10 -1.47 -3.23 -18.61
CA LYS A 10 -2.50 -4.05 -19.22
C LYS A 10 -3.59 -4.49 -18.25
N VAL A 11 -3.48 -4.14 -16.95
CA VAL A 11 -4.47 -4.57 -15.96
C VAL A 11 -5.78 -3.83 -16.16
N LYS A 12 -6.89 -4.50 -15.82
CA LYS A 12 -8.24 -3.97 -15.95
C LYS A 12 -8.98 -3.93 -14.61
N SER A 13 -8.41 -4.51 -13.57
CA SER A 13 -9.07 -4.61 -12.28
C SER A 13 -8.05 -4.57 -11.15
N GLU A 14 -8.56 -4.32 -9.93
CA GLU A 14 -7.77 -4.38 -8.72
C GLU A 14 -7.16 -5.78 -8.51
N GLU A 15 -7.91 -6.83 -8.87
CA GLU A 15 -7.40 -8.20 -8.78
C GLU A 15 -6.20 -8.42 -9.69
N ASP A 16 -6.23 -7.85 -10.88
CA ASP A 16 -5.10 -7.93 -11.81
C ASP A 16 -3.85 -7.26 -11.22
N VAL A 17 -4.02 -6.12 -10.54
CA VAL A 17 -2.93 -5.43 -9.86
C VAL A 17 -2.33 -6.32 -8.77
N LYS A 18 -3.19 -6.93 -7.95
CA LYS A 18 -2.75 -7.83 -6.88
C LYS A 18 -1.92 -8.99 -7.45
N TYR A 19 -2.43 -9.66 -8.48
CA TYR A 19 -1.71 -10.78 -9.09
C TYR A 19 -0.39 -10.35 -9.71
N ALA A 20 -0.34 -9.18 -10.33
CA ALA A 20 0.89 -8.66 -10.91
C ALA A 20 1.98 -8.51 -9.83
N TYR A 21 1.63 -7.92 -8.69
CA TYR A 21 2.58 -7.76 -7.59
C TYR A 21 2.91 -9.07 -6.89
N ILE A 22 1.92 -9.95 -6.69
CA ILE A 22 2.17 -11.27 -6.11
C ILE A 22 3.21 -12.01 -6.93
N LYS A 23 3.07 -11.99 -8.24
CA LYS A 23 3.99 -12.66 -9.15
C LYS A 23 5.36 -11.98 -9.16
N ALA A 24 5.39 -10.66 -9.27
CA ALA A 24 6.63 -9.91 -9.34
C ALA A 24 7.47 -10.06 -8.06
N LEU A 25 6.81 -10.10 -6.90
CA LEU A 25 7.49 -10.21 -5.61
C LEU A 25 7.70 -11.66 -5.17
N GLY A 26 7.18 -12.62 -5.93
CA GLY A 26 7.33 -14.03 -5.59
C GLY A 26 6.63 -14.43 -4.30
N LEU A 27 5.49 -13.82 -3.98
CA LEU A 27 4.77 -14.12 -2.76
C LEU A 27 4.13 -15.50 -2.84
N LYS A 28 4.38 -16.35 -1.83
CA LYS A 28 3.88 -17.72 -1.81
C LYS A 28 2.89 -17.97 -0.69
N ALA A 29 3.15 -17.44 0.51
CA ALA A 29 2.29 -17.61 1.66
C ALA A 29 1.53 -16.30 1.90
N TYR A 30 0.36 -16.16 1.28
CA TYR A 30 -0.43 -14.96 1.38
C TYR A 30 -1.92 -15.30 1.47
N SER A 31 -2.71 -14.34 1.96
CA SER A 31 -4.16 -14.41 1.87
C SER A 31 -4.67 -13.10 1.26
N LYS A 32 -5.88 -13.14 0.74
CA LYS A 32 -6.59 -11.99 0.21
C LYS A 32 -7.96 -11.91 0.88
N GLY A 33 -8.36 -10.72 1.28
CA GLY A 33 -9.62 -10.52 1.97
C GLY A 33 -9.85 -9.05 2.19
N LEU A 34 -10.22 -8.66 3.40
CA LEU A 34 -10.37 -7.24 3.75
C LEU A 34 -9.07 -6.49 3.52
N ILE A 35 -7.95 -7.10 3.89
CA ILE A 35 -6.62 -6.60 3.51
C ILE A 35 -6.30 -7.25 2.18
N ASP A 36 -6.01 -6.43 1.17
CA ASP A 36 -5.94 -6.88 -0.22
C ASP A 36 -4.91 -7.99 -0.46
N ILE A 37 -3.72 -7.85 0.09
CA ILE A 37 -2.74 -8.94 0.13
C ILE A 37 -2.16 -8.95 1.53
N GLN A 38 -2.19 -10.10 2.18
CA GLN A 38 -1.79 -10.22 3.58
C GLN A 38 -0.78 -11.35 3.72
N THR A 39 0.42 -11.00 4.20
CA THR A 39 1.47 -11.96 4.52
C THR A 39 1.95 -11.71 5.95
N ASP A 40 2.82 -12.58 6.47
CA ASP A 40 3.40 -12.39 7.81
C ASP A 40 4.34 -11.19 7.87
N GLU A 41 4.92 -10.80 6.74
CA GLU A 41 5.92 -9.73 6.68
C GLU A 41 5.37 -8.42 6.20
N ILE A 42 4.28 -8.43 5.41
CA ILE A 42 3.80 -7.22 4.75
C ILE A 42 2.31 -7.33 4.40
N TRP A 43 1.58 -6.25 4.62
CA TRP A 43 0.19 -6.10 4.17
C TRP A 43 0.10 -5.02 3.11
N PHE A 44 -0.75 -5.25 2.10
CA PHE A 44 -0.91 -4.35 0.97
C PHE A 44 -2.35 -3.88 0.82
N GLU A 45 -2.51 -2.60 0.48
CA GLU A 45 -3.75 -2.05 -0.08
C GLU A 45 -3.49 -1.84 -1.57
N ALA A 46 -4.41 -2.29 -2.43
CA ALA A 46 -4.26 -2.21 -3.88
C ALA A 46 -5.39 -1.41 -4.52
N LYS A 47 -5.09 -0.69 -5.59
CA LYS A 47 -6.07 0.02 -6.41
C LYS A 47 -5.80 -0.26 -7.88
N ASP A 48 -6.84 -0.19 -8.71
CA ASP A 48 -6.76 -0.51 -10.13
C ASP A 48 -6.33 0.66 -11.03
N SER A 49 -6.09 1.81 -10.44
CA SER A 49 -5.61 3.00 -11.17
C SER A 49 -4.78 3.87 -10.26
N GLY A 50 -4.03 4.79 -10.86
CA GLY A 50 -3.19 5.73 -10.11
C GLY A 50 -3.92 6.96 -9.59
N LYS A 51 -5.26 6.96 -9.58
CA LYS A 51 -6.05 8.14 -9.18
C LYS A 51 -5.97 8.47 -7.70
N ASN A 52 -5.76 7.46 -6.86
CA ASN A 52 -5.71 7.66 -5.42
C ASN A 52 -4.29 8.05 -4.99
N SER A 53 -4.18 9.00 -4.09
CA SER A 53 -2.89 9.35 -3.51
C SER A 53 -2.42 8.22 -2.59
N SER A 54 -1.11 8.15 -2.37
CA SER A 54 -0.56 7.21 -1.38
C SER A 54 -1.16 7.47 -0.01
N TYR A 55 -1.38 8.73 0.34
CA TYR A 55 -2.01 9.11 1.62
C TYR A 55 -3.41 8.51 1.77
N ALA A 56 -4.22 8.60 0.71
CA ALA A 56 -5.57 8.03 0.73
C ALA A 56 -5.53 6.51 0.88
N MET A 57 -4.62 5.86 0.15
CA MET A 57 -4.49 4.42 0.22
C MET A 57 -3.98 3.96 1.59
N PHE A 58 -3.00 4.66 2.17
CA PHE A 58 -2.55 4.36 3.53
C PHE A 58 -3.65 4.60 4.56
N THR A 59 -4.50 5.62 4.37
CA THR A 59 -5.62 5.85 5.27
C THR A 59 -6.53 4.63 5.32
N GLN A 60 -6.81 4.02 4.17
CA GLN A 60 -7.60 2.79 4.10
C GLN A 60 -6.89 1.62 4.79
N LEU A 61 -5.62 1.42 4.47
CA LEU A 61 -4.84 0.32 5.05
C LEU A 61 -4.73 0.46 6.56
N LEU A 62 -4.46 1.66 7.05
CA LEU A 62 -4.29 1.89 8.48
C LEU A 62 -5.59 1.73 9.26
N HIS A 63 -6.74 1.92 8.63
CA HIS A 63 -8.01 1.56 9.26
C HIS A 63 -8.05 0.06 9.59
N TYR A 64 -7.67 -0.78 8.63
CA TYR A 64 -7.59 -2.23 8.87
C TYR A 64 -6.54 -2.57 9.93
N VAL A 65 -5.42 -1.86 9.94
CA VAL A 65 -4.39 -2.04 10.97
C VAL A 65 -4.95 -1.71 12.36
N GLN A 66 -5.73 -0.62 12.46
CA GLN A 66 -6.37 -0.25 13.73
C GLN A 66 -7.33 -1.33 14.19
N VAL A 67 -8.14 -1.88 13.29
CA VAL A 67 -9.05 -2.97 13.61
C VAL A 67 -8.28 -4.19 14.13
N ALA A 68 -7.18 -4.52 13.47
CA ALA A 68 -6.33 -5.64 13.90
C ALA A 68 -5.74 -5.41 15.29
N LEU A 69 -5.24 -4.18 15.55
CA LEU A 69 -4.72 -3.82 16.86
C LEU A 69 -5.78 -3.97 17.94
N ASN A 70 -7.01 -3.50 17.66
CA ASN A 70 -8.11 -3.57 18.62
C ASN A 70 -8.50 -5.01 18.94
N LYS A 71 -8.28 -5.93 18.00
CA LYS A 71 -8.54 -7.35 18.20
C LYS A 71 -7.35 -8.10 18.81
N GLY A 72 -6.23 -7.43 19.03
CA GLY A 72 -5.02 -8.08 19.52
C GLY A 72 -4.30 -8.89 18.47
N GLU A 73 -4.58 -8.68 17.19
CA GLU A 73 -3.91 -9.39 16.12
C GLU A 73 -2.51 -8.82 15.88
N LYS A 74 -1.61 -9.65 15.39
CA LYS A 74 -0.25 -9.24 15.07
C LYS A 74 -0.23 -8.47 13.75
N VAL A 75 0.39 -7.29 13.76
CA VAL A 75 0.59 -6.48 12.56
C VAL A 75 1.98 -6.76 12.00
N PRO A 76 2.11 -6.93 10.68
CA PRO A 76 3.43 -7.22 10.09
C PRO A 76 4.35 -6.00 10.17
N PRO A 77 5.67 -6.20 10.04
CA PRO A 77 6.61 -5.09 10.11
C PRO A 77 6.52 -4.09 8.96
N LEU A 78 5.93 -4.49 7.83
CA LEU A 78 5.84 -3.62 6.64
C LEU A 78 4.40 -3.45 6.20
N LEU A 79 4.11 -2.23 5.71
CA LEU A 79 2.81 -1.86 5.15
C LEU A 79 3.06 -1.21 3.79
N ALA A 80 2.30 -1.59 2.79
CA ALA A 80 2.49 -1.08 1.43
C ALA A 80 1.17 -0.75 0.77
N VAL A 81 1.21 0.21 -0.13
CA VAL A 81 0.10 0.54 -1.01
C VAL A 81 0.61 0.46 -2.44
N ILE A 82 -0.21 -0.10 -3.33
CA ILE A 82 0.18 -0.38 -4.70
C ILE A 82 -0.96 -0.06 -5.66
N ASP A 83 -0.61 0.44 -6.84
CA ASP A 83 -1.56 0.59 -7.93
C ASP A 83 -0.85 0.40 -9.27
N THR A 84 -1.47 0.82 -10.37
CA THR A 84 -0.90 0.64 -11.71
C THR A 84 0.28 1.57 -11.99
N GLU A 85 0.46 2.62 -11.20
CA GLU A 85 1.44 3.66 -11.47
C GLU A 85 2.50 3.81 -10.40
N LYS A 86 2.21 3.38 -9.17
CA LYS A 86 3.12 3.61 -8.04
C LYS A 86 3.00 2.54 -6.97
N ALA A 87 4.00 2.50 -6.13
CA ALA A 87 4.00 1.72 -4.90
C ALA A 87 4.61 2.58 -3.80
N ALA A 88 4.16 2.39 -2.57
CA ALA A 88 4.72 3.08 -1.42
C ALA A 88 4.83 2.10 -0.26
N LEU A 89 5.86 2.25 0.54
CA LEU A 89 6.21 1.31 1.61
C LEU A 89 6.48 2.07 2.90
N MET A 90 5.95 1.55 4.00
CA MET A 90 6.11 2.13 5.33
C MET A 90 6.43 1.02 6.33
N LYS A 91 7.23 1.36 7.34
CA LYS A 91 7.43 0.47 8.48
C LYS A 91 6.27 0.63 9.45
N SER A 92 5.66 -0.47 9.85
CA SER A 92 4.55 -0.41 10.81
C SER A 92 4.99 0.20 12.13
N ALA A 93 6.25 -0.04 12.55
CA ALA A 93 6.80 0.54 13.78
C ALA A 93 6.71 2.06 13.82
N ASP A 94 6.70 2.73 12.67
CA ASP A 94 6.62 4.19 12.60
C ASP A 94 5.21 4.72 12.85
N VAL A 95 4.18 3.91 12.65
CA VAL A 95 2.78 4.36 12.76
C VAL A 95 2.03 3.72 13.92
N LEU A 96 2.46 2.56 14.40
CA LEU A 96 1.77 1.89 15.51
C LEU A 96 1.64 2.74 16.78
N PRO A 97 2.68 3.50 17.21
CA PRO A 97 2.52 4.37 18.39
C PRO A 97 1.45 5.43 18.21
N PHE A 98 1.32 5.97 16.99
CA PHE A 98 0.29 6.95 16.67
C PHE A 98 -1.10 6.33 16.81
N LEU A 99 -1.30 5.15 16.22
CA LEU A 99 -2.59 4.45 16.26
C LEU A 99 -2.97 4.03 17.69
N ALA A 100 -1.98 3.73 18.53
CA ALA A 100 -2.21 3.34 19.91
C ALA A 100 -2.68 4.52 20.79
N LYS A 101 -2.26 5.74 20.45
CA LYS A 101 -2.52 6.93 21.29
C LYS A 101 -3.65 7.81 20.75
N LYS A 102 -3.90 7.78 19.46
CA LYS A 102 -4.82 8.69 18.79
C LYS A 102 -6.12 7.99 18.44
N THR A 103 -7.25 8.61 18.75
CA THR A 103 -8.52 8.12 18.26
C THR A 103 -8.83 8.80 16.94
N VAL A 104 -8.69 8.05 15.86
CA VAL A 104 -8.95 8.55 14.51
C VAL A 104 -10.42 8.33 14.18
N LYS A 105 -11.05 9.31 13.57
CA LYS A 105 -12.46 9.22 13.14
C LYS A 105 -12.52 8.60 11.75
N TRP A 106 -12.37 7.27 11.70
CA TRP A 106 -12.19 6.54 10.45
C TRP A 106 -13.29 6.68 9.41
N GLY A 107 -14.55 6.64 9.83
CA GLY A 107 -15.68 6.60 8.91
C GLY A 107 -16.38 5.24 8.93
N LYS A 108 -17.30 5.03 7.99
CA LYS A 108 -18.14 3.82 7.96
C LYS A 108 -17.34 2.56 7.59
N SER A 109 -16.37 2.71 6.69
CA SER A 109 -15.53 1.61 6.24
C SER A 109 -14.19 2.18 5.80
N ALA A 110 -13.24 1.30 5.49
CA ALA A 110 -11.92 1.72 5.08
C ALA A 110 -11.96 2.59 3.81
N SER A 111 -12.80 2.21 2.84
CA SER A 111 -12.92 2.97 1.59
C SER A 111 -13.78 4.22 1.71
N GLN A 112 -14.57 4.33 2.78
CA GLN A 112 -15.43 5.47 3.05
C GLN A 112 -14.89 6.30 4.21
N TYR A 113 -13.59 6.57 4.17
CA TYR A 113 -12.91 7.33 5.20
C TYR A 113 -13.39 8.79 5.24
N THR A 114 -13.29 9.41 6.41
CA THR A 114 -13.64 10.81 6.56
C THR A 114 -12.48 11.69 6.08
N GLN A 115 -12.79 12.94 5.76
CA GLN A 115 -11.75 13.91 5.44
C GLN A 115 -10.82 14.14 6.64
N GLU A 116 -11.39 14.11 7.85
CA GLU A 116 -10.60 14.24 9.09
C GLU A 116 -9.57 13.12 9.21
N ALA A 117 -9.98 11.87 8.93
CA ALA A 117 -9.06 10.74 8.98
C ALA A 117 -7.94 10.91 7.95
N LEU A 118 -8.29 11.27 6.72
CA LEU A 118 -7.31 11.50 5.66
C LEU A 118 -6.32 12.59 6.09
N ASP A 119 -6.80 13.70 6.63
CA ASP A 119 -5.96 14.82 7.03
C ASP A 119 -5.03 14.42 8.18
N GLU A 120 -5.55 13.75 9.20
CA GLU A 120 -4.74 13.31 10.34
C GLU A 120 -3.66 12.31 9.94
N ILE A 121 -4.04 11.31 9.17
CA ILE A 121 -3.10 10.31 8.70
C ILE A 121 -2.05 10.95 7.80
N SER A 122 -2.48 11.77 6.84
CA SER A 122 -1.55 12.44 5.92
C SER A 122 -0.52 13.30 6.66
N ALA A 123 -0.98 14.04 7.66
CA ALA A 123 -0.08 14.89 8.45
C ALA A 123 0.94 14.06 9.21
N TYR A 124 0.54 12.91 9.73
CA TYR A 124 1.44 12.07 10.51
C TYR A 124 2.44 11.32 9.64
N ILE A 125 1.96 10.66 8.56
CA ILE A 125 2.80 9.75 7.77
C ILE A 125 3.64 10.44 6.70
N GLY A 126 3.53 11.76 6.55
CA GLY A 126 4.09 12.50 5.42
C GLY A 126 5.55 12.22 5.09
N THR A 127 6.38 11.88 6.07
CA THR A 127 7.80 11.59 5.85
C THR A 127 8.18 10.15 6.19
N TYR A 128 7.21 9.32 6.57
CA TYR A 128 7.50 7.98 7.06
C TYR A 128 7.46 6.90 5.97
N PHE A 129 7.11 7.24 4.75
CA PHE A 129 7.07 6.23 3.70
C PHE A 129 7.93 6.63 2.50
N VAL A 130 8.40 5.61 1.78
CA VAL A 130 9.09 5.81 0.51
C VAL A 130 8.16 5.39 -0.61
N SER A 131 8.18 6.13 -1.72
CA SER A 131 7.32 5.84 -2.86
C SER A 131 8.13 5.77 -4.14
N CYS A 132 7.60 5.04 -5.12
CA CYS A 132 8.23 4.87 -6.41
C CYS A 132 7.15 4.81 -7.49
N LYS A 133 7.32 5.57 -8.56
CA LYS A 133 6.38 5.58 -9.68
C LYS A 133 6.80 4.55 -10.72
N MET A 134 5.89 3.65 -11.07
CA MET A 134 6.17 2.59 -12.04
C MET A 134 6.48 3.15 -13.43
N SER A 135 5.82 4.24 -13.82
CA SER A 135 6.06 4.88 -15.11
C SER A 135 7.50 5.40 -15.21
N ILE A 136 8.11 5.76 -14.10
CA ILE A 136 9.50 6.19 -14.06
C ILE A 136 10.42 4.99 -14.05
N LEU A 137 10.09 3.94 -13.28
CA LEU A 137 10.92 2.75 -13.16
C LEU A 137 11.07 2.00 -14.49
N GLY A 138 9.99 1.90 -15.27
CA GLY A 138 10.01 1.20 -16.52
C GLY A 138 11.05 1.72 -17.50
N PRO A 139 10.91 2.95 -17.99
CA PRO A 139 11.87 3.51 -18.95
C PRO A 139 13.18 3.96 -18.29
N VAL A 140 13.15 4.53 -17.11
CA VAL A 140 14.34 5.08 -16.46
C VAL A 140 15.26 3.98 -15.95
N ARG A 141 14.73 2.80 -15.66
CA ARG A 141 15.54 1.67 -15.22
C ARG A 141 16.62 1.33 -16.25
N LYS A 142 16.30 1.39 -17.53
CA LYS A 142 17.27 1.14 -18.58
C LYS A 142 18.42 2.15 -18.53
N THR A 143 18.07 3.40 -18.28
CA THR A 143 19.07 4.46 -18.15
C THR A 143 19.93 4.26 -16.90
N LEU A 144 19.29 3.97 -15.78
CA LEU A 144 19.99 3.79 -14.50
C LEU A 144 20.86 2.53 -14.46
N SER A 145 20.51 1.51 -15.23
CA SER A 145 21.30 0.29 -15.29
C SER A 145 22.53 0.42 -16.14
N GLN A 146 22.66 1.51 -16.89
CA GLN A 146 23.85 1.77 -17.69
C GLN A 146 24.91 2.42 -16.83
N PRO A 147 26.19 2.04 -17.02
CA PRO A 147 27.27 2.75 -16.33
C PRO A 147 27.26 4.20 -16.75
N VAL A 148 27.23 5.05 -15.79
CA VAL A 148 27.22 6.49 -16.06
C VAL A 148 28.64 7.01 -16.04
#